data_fd679af31535e9e97884d8b9121e511e
#
_entry.id   fd679af31535e9e97884d8b9121e511e
#
_cell.length_a   1.000
_cell.length_b   1.000
_cell.length_c   1.000
_cell.angle_alpha   90.00
_cell.angle_beta   90.00
_cell.angle_gamma   90.00
#
_symmetry.space_group_name_H-M   'P 1'
#
loop_
_entity.id
_entity.type
_entity.pdbx_description
1 polymer ?
#
loop_
_entity_poly.entity_id
_entity_poly.type
_entity_poly.pdbx_seq_one_letter_code
_entity_poly.pdbx_strand_id
1 'polypeptide(L)'
;MRRAVLLPAAAVLLVGPTVLAFFSGGYFDEPRLIATLVAWALVLVAALASPRPLPSSRQGWAAFLGLLLIAAWTGVSITWAPLSEASTNSFVRLLMYVAALVAGVALLRDRRSLAAVEPALALGALVAIGYGLSGRLLPGLIHLSQSAKAYGRLEQPITYWNAEGALAAIGLVLCTRLAGTESRPVHLRAAAAAASVPLALGVYLSYSRGAIAAALIGAIVLLGCAPSWSQVRATAISVAAAVVVAASSTAFPGVTALEGSLGRRETEGAIMLAVLLAVMVIAGFTQARIARREREPWVSTGPLPIARRLPLIATVAVALGLAGLVAAGLADRGGKEKLSGAPGVARLRSVESRRYDYWRIALRAFRRHPLKGVGAGGFRVLWLRERPVREAALEVHSLPLEMATELGLPGLLGLGLLVGGVGVAARPALRRQPALVAGACAGATVWFLHAAIDWDWQIPAVSLPPLILAGALIVAGEEELEPEAHARRAHRAESQAAVESPHVV
;
A
#
# COMPACT_ATOMS: atom_id res chain seq x y z
N MET A 1 -28.58 -0.04 17.38
CA MET A 1 -28.68 -1.06 16.31
C MET A 1 -27.68 -0.81 15.15
N ARG A 2 -27.66 0.32 14.47
CA ARG A 2 -26.76 0.57 13.31
C ARG A 2 -25.26 0.35 13.63
N ARG A 3 -24.74 0.88 14.75
CA ARG A 3 -23.31 0.68 15.12
C ARG A 3 -22.96 -0.77 15.39
N ALA A 4 -23.88 -1.58 15.93
CA ALA A 4 -23.65 -2.99 16.19
C ALA A 4 -23.40 -3.81 14.92
N VAL A 5 -23.86 -3.32 13.75
CA VAL A 5 -23.66 -3.98 12.46
C VAL A 5 -22.46 -3.39 11.71
N LEU A 6 -22.29 -2.06 11.74
CA LEU A 6 -21.24 -1.39 10.96
C LEU A 6 -19.83 -1.65 11.50
N LEU A 7 -19.64 -1.75 12.82
CA LEU A 7 -18.32 -2.03 13.41
C LEU A 7 -17.76 -3.42 13.05
N PRO A 8 -18.53 -4.51 13.17
CA PRO A 8 -18.07 -5.82 12.68
C PRO A 8 -17.80 -5.84 11.18
N ALA A 9 -18.63 -5.18 10.37
CA ALA A 9 -18.42 -5.08 8.93
C ALA A 9 -17.11 -4.32 8.59
N ALA A 10 -16.81 -3.23 9.30
CA ALA A 10 -15.53 -2.54 9.18
C ALA A 10 -14.35 -3.41 9.60
N ALA A 11 -14.49 -4.22 10.66
CA ALA A 11 -13.46 -5.18 11.07
C ALA A 11 -13.18 -6.24 9.99
N VAL A 12 -14.23 -6.79 9.37
CA VAL A 12 -14.09 -7.74 8.25
C VAL A 12 -13.36 -7.09 7.07
N LEU A 13 -13.71 -5.85 6.73
CA LEU A 13 -13.02 -5.09 5.67
C LEU A 13 -11.52 -4.93 5.97
N LEU A 14 -11.16 -4.58 7.21
CA LEU A 14 -9.79 -4.30 7.61
C LEU A 14 -8.93 -5.58 7.74
N VAL A 15 -9.53 -6.71 8.10
CA VAL A 15 -8.85 -8.00 8.24
C VAL A 15 -8.75 -8.74 6.91
N GLY A 16 -9.67 -8.49 5.99
CA GLY A 16 -9.77 -9.18 4.69
C GLY A 16 -8.45 -9.31 3.94
N PRO A 17 -7.66 -8.23 3.73
CA PRO A 17 -6.36 -8.30 3.05
C PRO A 17 -5.38 -9.26 3.74
N THR A 18 -5.37 -9.29 5.07
CA THR A 18 -4.50 -10.20 5.85
C THR A 18 -4.90 -11.66 5.63
N VAL A 19 -6.19 -11.96 5.66
CA VAL A 19 -6.68 -13.32 5.38
C VAL A 19 -6.28 -13.76 3.97
N LEU A 20 -6.48 -12.89 2.97
CA LEU A 20 -6.11 -13.18 1.58
C LEU A 20 -4.61 -13.41 1.39
N ALA A 21 -3.74 -12.79 2.20
CA ALA A 21 -2.30 -13.02 2.12
C ALA A 21 -1.96 -14.52 2.25
N PHE A 22 -2.71 -15.28 3.08
CA PHE A 22 -2.50 -16.71 3.31
C PHE A 22 -3.08 -17.61 2.21
N PHE A 23 -3.75 -17.03 1.22
CA PHE A 23 -4.27 -17.71 0.04
C PHE A 23 -3.56 -17.20 -1.23
N SER A 24 -2.23 -17.22 -1.22
CA SER A 24 -1.39 -16.69 -2.32
C SER A 24 -1.77 -15.26 -2.71
N GLY A 25 -2.06 -14.42 -1.72
CA GLY A 25 -2.47 -13.04 -1.93
C GLY A 25 -3.84 -12.85 -2.59
N GLY A 26 -4.64 -13.90 -2.74
CA GLY A 26 -5.91 -13.85 -3.48
C GLY A 26 -5.74 -13.84 -5.00
N TYR A 27 -4.57 -14.27 -5.49
CA TYR A 27 -4.26 -14.29 -6.93
C TYR A 27 -5.11 -15.32 -7.69
N PHE A 28 -5.33 -16.51 -7.10
CA PHE A 28 -6.10 -17.59 -7.72
C PHE A 28 -7.61 -17.33 -7.67
N ASP A 29 -8.35 -18.03 -8.53
CA ASP A 29 -9.77 -17.76 -8.79
C ASP A 29 -10.65 -17.98 -7.56
N GLU A 30 -10.51 -19.10 -6.86
CA GLU A 30 -11.35 -19.48 -5.74
C GLU A 30 -11.30 -18.45 -4.58
N PRO A 31 -10.13 -18.14 -3.98
CA PRO A 31 -10.06 -17.15 -2.92
C PRO A 31 -10.49 -15.75 -3.39
N ARG A 32 -10.23 -15.39 -4.66
CA ARG A 32 -10.65 -14.12 -5.24
C ARG A 32 -12.17 -14.02 -5.37
N LEU A 33 -12.85 -15.08 -5.81
CA LEU A 33 -14.31 -15.12 -5.91
C LEU A 33 -14.97 -14.99 -4.54
N ILE A 34 -14.49 -15.75 -3.53
CA ILE A 34 -14.96 -15.67 -2.14
C ILE A 34 -14.80 -14.24 -1.61
N ALA A 35 -13.61 -13.64 -1.80
CA ALA A 35 -13.34 -12.27 -1.38
C ALA A 35 -14.24 -11.25 -2.10
N THR A 36 -14.55 -11.47 -3.38
CA THR A 36 -15.48 -10.63 -4.14
C THR A 36 -16.88 -10.70 -3.54
N LEU A 37 -17.38 -11.89 -3.24
CA LEU A 37 -18.69 -12.07 -2.60
C LEU A 37 -18.73 -11.40 -1.22
N VAL A 38 -17.70 -11.58 -0.40
CA VAL A 38 -17.60 -10.91 0.92
C VAL A 38 -17.59 -9.39 0.75
N ALA A 39 -16.82 -8.85 -0.20
CA ALA A 39 -16.75 -7.42 -0.44
C ALA A 39 -18.14 -6.84 -0.84
N TRP A 40 -18.89 -7.51 -1.70
CA TRP A 40 -20.25 -7.11 -2.08
C TRP A 40 -21.26 -7.29 -0.94
N ALA A 41 -21.11 -8.31 -0.09
CA ALA A 41 -21.90 -8.45 1.13
C ALA A 41 -21.67 -7.26 2.08
N LEU A 42 -20.41 -6.79 2.22
CA LEU A 42 -20.11 -5.58 2.98
C LEU A 42 -20.75 -4.32 2.37
N VAL A 43 -20.78 -4.21 1.04
CA VAL A 43 -21.48 -3.12 0.35
C VAL A 43 -22.99 -3.17 0.63
N LEU A 44 -23.60 -4.35 0.59
CA LEU A 44 -25.01 -4.53 0.93
C LEU A 44 -25.31 -4.12 2.38
N VAL A 45 -24.49 -4.58 3.33
CA VAL A 45 -24.59 -4.19 4.75
C VAL A 45 -24.44 -2.68 4.89
N ALA A 46 -23.48 -2.08 4.19
CA ALA A 46 -23.26 -0.64 4.20
C ALA A 46 -24.43 0.14 3.60
N ALA A 47 -25.01 -0.33 2.49
CA ALA A 47 -26.16 0.29 1.84
C ALA A 47 -27.42 0.29 2.75
N LEU A 48 -27.61 -0.78 3.52
CA LEU A 48 -28.76 -0.91 4.44
C LEU A 48 -28.57 -0.17 5.77
N ALA A 49 -27.34 -0.07 6.27
CA ALA A 49 -27.05 0.43 7.62
C ALA A 49 -26.40 1.80 7.66
N SER A 50 -25.59 2.18 6.64
CA SER A 50 -24.93 3.48 6.60
C SER A 50 -25.85 4.58 6.07
N PRO A 51 -25.88 5.76 6.72
CA PRO A 51 -26.66 6.90 6.21
C PRO A 51 -26.09 7.48 4.91
N ARG A 52 -24.82 7.22 4.61
CA ARG A 52 -24.09 7.74 3.45
C ARG A 52 -23.13 6.68 2.90
N PRO A 53 -23.64 5.74 2.10
CA PRO A 53 -22.81 4.64 1.58
C PRO A 53 -21.87 5.07 0.44
N LEU A 54 -22.09 6.22 -0.17
CA LEU A 54 -21.30 6.73 -1.30
C LEU A 54 -20.55 8.02 -0.95
N PRO A 55 -19.52 8.40 -1.73
CA PRO A 55 -18.83 9.67 -1.55
C PRO A 55 -19.79 10.86 -1.64
N SER A 56 -19.56 11.90 -0.86
CA SER A 56 -20.32 13.16 -0.88
C SER A 56 -19.57 14.29 -1.59
N SER A 57 -18.24 14.17 -1.73
CA SER A 57 -17.41 15.16 -2.40
C SER A 57 -17.20 14.85 -3.89
N ARG A 58 -16.99 15.89 -4.70
CA ARG A 58 -16.68 15.74 -6.14
C ARG A 58 -15.42 14.91 -6.36
N GLN A 59 -14.43 15.06 -5.48
CA GLN A 59 -13.15 14.36 -5.54
C GLN A 59 -13.31 12.86 -5.20
N GLY A 60 -14.11 12.56 -4.19
CA GLY A 60 -14.47 11.17 -3.86
C GLY A 60 -15.23 10.50 -5.01
N TRP A 61 -16.15 11.23 -5.64
CA TRP A 61 -16.85 10.75 -6.86
C TRP A 61 -15.89 10.55 -8.03
N ALA A 62 -14.91 11.45 -8.24
CA ALA A 62 -13.91 11.28 -9.29
C ALA A 62 -13.09 9.98 -9.07
N ALA A 63 -12.67 9.70 -7.83
CA ALA A 63 -11.96 8.47 -7.51
C ALA A 63 -12.83 7.22 -7.74
N PHE A 64 -14.09 7.25 -7.27
CA PHE A 64 -15.03 6.16 -7.46
C PHE A 64 -15.35 5.90 -8.94
N LEU A 65 -15.68 6.95 -9.70
CA LEU A 65 -15.98 6.85 -11.14
C LEU A 65 -14.74 6.43 -11.95
N GLY A 66 -13.54 6.83 -11.52
CA GLY A 66 -12.28 6.37 -12.12
C GLY A 66 -12.11 4.85 -12.00
N LEU A 67 -12.31 4.30 -10.81
CA LEU A 67 -12.24 2.84 -10.60
C LEU A 67 -13.39 2.10 -11.31
N LEU A 68 -14.59 2.67 -11.29
CA LEU A 68 -15.75 2.12 -11.99
C LEU A 68 -15.52 2.11 -13.50
N LEU A 69 -14.92 3.17 -14.07
CA LEU A 69 -14.56 3.24 -15.49
C LEU A 69 -13.57 2.13 -15.86
N ILE A 70 -12.51 1.91 -15.05
CA ILE A 70 -11.57 0.80 -15.27
C ILE A 70 -12.31 -0.53 -15.26
N ALA A 71 -13.18 -0.76 -14.26
CA ALA A 71 -13.95 -2.01 -14.15
C ALA A 71 -14.89 -2.21 -15.34
N ALA A 72 -15.72 -1.19 -15.67
CA ALA A 72 -16.65 -1.26 -16.77
C ALA A 72 -15.96 -1.47 -18.12
N TRP A 73 -14.86 -0.72 -18.38
CA TRP A 73 -14.11 -0.86 -19.62
C TRP A 73 -13.40 -2.20 -19.73
N THR A 74 -12.92 -2.76 -18.60
CA THR A 74 -12.41 -4.13 -18.55
C THR A 74 -13.51 -5.15 -18.92
N GLY A 75 -14.72 -5.01 -18.38
CA GLY A 75 -15.86 -5.86 -18.74
C GLY A 75 -16.21 -5.76 -20.21
N VAL A 76 -16.28 -4.56 -20.78
CA VAL A 76 -16.53 -4.35 -22.22
C VAL A 76 -15.38 -4.93 -23.06
N SER A 77 -14.14 -4.87 -22.58
CA SER A 77 -12.97 -5.37 -23.31
C SER A 77 -12.98 -6.89 -23.54
N ILE A 78 -13.77 -7.66 -22.80
CA ILE A 78 -13.97 -9.11 -23.01
C ILE A 78 -14.40 -9.40 -24.46
N THR A 79 -15.11 -8.49 -25.11
CA THR A 79 -15.63 -8.67 -26.48
C THR A 79 -14.55 -8.65 -27.57
N TRP A 80 -13.36 -8.08 -27.29
CA TRP A 80 -12.23 -8.05 -28.25
C TRP A 80 -10.92 -8.57 -27.69
N ALA A 81 -10.89 -8.92 -26.40
CA ALA A 81 -9.68 -9.46 -25.78
C ALA A 81 -9.32 -10.82 -26.37
N PRO A 82 -8.04 -11.10 -26.62
CA PRO A 82 -7.61 -12.36 -27.22
C PRO A 82 -7.81 -13.58 -26.31
N LEU A 83 -8.02 -13.37 -25.00
CA LEU A 83 -8.23 -14.40 -23.98
C LEU A 83 -9.37 -13.98 -23.06
N SER A 84 -10.61 -14.39 -23.39
CA SER A 84 -11.82 -14.01 -22.64
C SER A 84 -11.77 -14.42 -21.18
N GLU A 85 -11.20 -15.58 -20.84
CA GLU A 85 -11.03 -16.06 -19.47
C GLU A 85 -10.16 -15.08 -18.65
N ALA A 86 -9.00 -14.66 -19.17
CA ALA A 86 -8.11 -13.73 -18.51
C ALA A 86 -8.78 -12.36 -18.26
N SER A 87 -9.57 -11.91 -19.25
CA SER A 87 -10.34 -10.66 -19.13
C SER A 87 -11.45 -10.77 -18.09
N THR A 88 -12.17 -11.90 -18.05
CA THR A 88 -13.22 -12.17 -17.05
C THR A 88 -12.63 -12.20 -15.66
N ASN A 89 -11.48 -12.85 -15.48
CA ASN A 89 -10.76 -12.90 -14.22
C ASN A 89 -10.31 -11.50 -13.75
N SER A 90 -9.86 -10.66 -14.68
CA SER A 90 -9.53 -9.26 -14.41
C SER A 90 -10.76 -8.44 -14.04
N PHE A 91 -11.89 -8.66 -14.71
CA PHE A 91 -13.16 -7.99 -14.41
C PHE A 91 -13.67 -8.36 -13.01
N VAL A 92 -13.69 -9.64 -12.63
CA VAL A 92 -14.10 -10.10 -11.29
C VAL A 92 -13.23 -9.46 -10.20
N ARG A 93 -11.90 -9.40 -10.41
CA ARG A 93 -10.99 -8.72 -9.48
C ARG A 93 -11.34 -7.24 -9.33
N LEU A 94 -11.64 -6.55 -10.42
CA LEU A 94 -12.03 -5.14 -10.39
C LEU A 94 -13.38 -4.91 -9.71
N LEU A 95 -14.34 -5.82 -9.84
CA LEU A 95 -15.58 -5.77 -9.08
C LEU A 95 -15.32 -5.84 -7.56
N MET A 96 -14.38 -6.67 -7.12
CA MET A 96 -13.94 -6.72 -5.72
C MET A 96 -13.32 -5.38 -5.29
N TYR A 97 -12.48 -4.77 -6.14
CA TYR A 97 -11.82 -3.49 -5.82
C TYR A 97 -12.83 -2.33 -5.73
N VAL A 98 -13.82 -2.29 -6.63
CA VAL A 98 -14.94 -1.34 -6.56
C VAL A 98 -15.71 -1.53 -5.25
N ALA A 99 -16.06 -2.77 -4.91
CA ALA A 99 -16.78 -3.08 -3.69
C ALA A 99 -15.96 -2.69 -2.44
N ALA A 100 -14.65 -2.95 -2.42
CA ALA A 100 -13.78 -2.60 -1.31
C ALA A 100 -13.67 -1.07 -1.11
N LEU A 101 -13.58 -0.29 -2.19
CA LEU A 101 -13.57 1.18 -2.11
C LEU A 101 -14.90 1.72 -1.58
N VAL A 102 -16.04 1.21 -2.10
CA VAL A 102 -17.37 1.60 -1.63
C VAL A 102 -17.56 1.23 -0.16
N ALA A 103 -17.23 -0.02 0.22
CA ALA A 103 -17.28 -0.45 1.62
C ALA A 103 -16.36 0.40 2.50
N GLY A 104 -15.15 0.74 2.03
CA GLY A 104 -14.22 1.64 2.72
C GLY A 104 -14.85 3.00 2.99
N VAL A 105 -15.43 3.65 1.99
CA VAL A 105 -16.12 4.94 2.16
C VAL A 105 -17.30 4.84 3.11
N ALA A 106 -18.10 3.77 3.00
CA ALA A 106 -19.33 3.63 3.77
C ALA A 106 -19.12 3.23 5.24
N LEU A 107 -18.15 2.34 5.51
CA LEU A 107 -17.93 1.73 6.83
C LEU A 107 -16.93 2.50 7.69
N LEU A 108 -16.06 3.35 7.09
CA LEU A 108 -15.03 4.08 7.81
C LEU A 108 -15.45 5.49 8.24
N ARG A 109 -16.72 5.86 8.10
CA ARG A 109 -17.24 7.18 8.49
C ARG A 109 -17.27 7.42 10.01
N ASP A 110 -17.34 6.36 10.81
CA ASP A 110 -17.21 6.50 12.26
C ASP A 110 -15.73 6.75 12.62
N ARG A 111 -15.48 7.74 13.49
CA ARG A 111 -14.12 8.15 13.89
C ARG A 111 -13.29 7.01 14.50
N ARG A 112 -13.94 6.04 15.17
CA ARG A 112 -13.26 4.87 15.75
C ARG A 112 -12.81 3.93 14.62
N SER A 113 -13.67 3.65 13.66
CA SER A 113 -13.34 2.83 12.48
C SER A 113 -12.23 3.48 11.67
N LEU A 114 -12.30 4.79 11.43
CA LEU A 114 -11.26 5.55 10.73
C LEU A 114 -9.91 5.50 11.48
N ALA A 115 -9.92 5.71 12.81
CA ALA A 115 -8.72 5.64 13.63
C ALA A 115 -8.12 4.24 13.74
N ALA A 116 -8.88 3.18 13.43
CA ALA A 116 -8.43 1.80 13.43
C ALA A 116 -7.76 1.36 12.13
N VAL A 117 -7.91 2.11 11.02
CA VAL A 117 -7.42 1.72 9.70
C VAL A 117 -5.90 1.48 9.70
N GLU A 118 -5.12 2.47 10.10
CA GLU A 118 -3.66 2.36 10.10
C GLU A 118 -3.15 1.25 11.03
N PRO A 119 -3.63 1.13 12.29
CA PRO A 119 -3.22 0.04 13.18
C PRO A 119 -3.60 -1.35 12.66
N ALA A 120 -4.79 -1.51 12.11
CA ALA A 120 -5.27 -2.80 11.61
C ALA A 120 -4.47 -3.28 10.39
N LEU A 121 -4.24 -2.40 9.41
CA LEU A 121 -3.46 -2.73 8.23
C LEU A 121 -1.97 -2.95 8.55
N ALA A 122 -1.41 -2.18 9.49
CA ALA A 122 -0.05 -2.39 9.98
C ALA A 122 0.09 -3.74 10.69
N LEU A 123 -0.88 -4.12 11.54
CA LEU A 123 -0.92 -5.42 12.20
C LEU A 123 -1.08 -6.55 11.18
N GLY A 124 -1.94 -6.38 10.18
CA GLY A 124 -2.13 -7.35 9.12
C GLY A 124 -0.85 -7.61 8.32
N ALA A 125 -0.12 -6.55 7.96
CA ALA A 125 1.18 -6.69 7.32
C ALA A 125 2.19 -7.39 8.24
N LEU A 126 2.22 -7.02 9.53
CA LEU A 126 3.09 -7.68 10.53
C LEU A 126 2.81 -9.18 10.65
N VAL A 127 1.54 -9.58 10.65
CA VAL A 127 1.13 -11.00 10.73
C VAL A 127 1.60 -11.76 9.49
N ALA A 128 1.37 -11.22 8.29
CA ALA A 128 1.79 -11.86 7.05
C ALA A 128 3.32 -12.00 6.97
N ILE A 129 4.04 -10.88 7.19
CA ILE A 129 5.51 -10.88 7.14
C ILE A 129 6.11 -11.73 8.26
N GLY A 130 5.55 -11.67 9.46
CA GLY A 130 5.96 -12.51 10.59
C GLY A 130 5.84 -14.01 10.28
N TYR A 131 4.77 -14.41 9.61
CA TYR A 131 4.62 -15.79 9.13
C TYR A 131 5.72 -16.16 8.12
N GLY A 132 5.97 -15.35 7.12
CA GLY A 132 7.06 -15.61 6.16
C GLY A 132 8.44 -15.68 6.83
N LEU A 133 8.70 -14.80 7.80
CA LEU A 133 9.94 -14.80 8.58
C LEU A 133 10.07 -16.03 9.48
N SER A 134 8.98 -16.55 10.02
CA SER A 134 9.00 -17.70 10.93
C SER A 134 9.63 -18.94 10.30
N GLY A 135 9.39 -19.22 9.02
CA GLY A 135 10.03 -20.33 8.30
C GLY A 135 11.54 -20.16 8.08
N ARG A 136 12.07 -18.94 8.26
CA ARG A 136 13.51 -18.67 8.18
C ARG A 136 14.20 -18.63 9.54
N LEU A 137 13.47 -18.15 10.53
CA LEU A 137 14.00 -17.99 11.89
C LEU A 137 13.84 -19.26 12.71
N LEU A 138 12.88 -20.10 12.36
CA LEU A 138 12.54 -21.36 13.05
C LEU A 138 12.35 -22.53 12.05
N PRO A 139 13.33 -22.79 11.15
CA PRO A 139 13.17 -23.74 10.06
C PRO A 139 12.97 -25.20 10.49
N GLY A 140 13.36 -25.56 11.71
CA GLY A 140 13.11 -26.89 12.29
C GLY A 140 11.69 -27.08 12.79
N LEU A 141 10.94 -26.00 13.06
CA LEU A 141 9.57 -26.02 13.56
C LEU A 141 8.54 -25.66 12.49
N ILE A 142 8.88 -24.72 11.61
CA ILE A 142 7.97 -24.16 10.63
C ILE A 142 8.54 -24.35 9.21
N HIS A 143 7.90 -25.26 8.48
CA HIS A 143 8.32 -25.63 7.14
C HIS A 143 7.44 -24.90 6.11
N LEU A 144 7.97 -23.83 5.50
CA LEU A 144 7.29 -23.12 4.43
C LEU A 144 7.85 -23.55 3.07
N SER A 145 6.94 -23.80 2.13
CA SER A 145 7.33 -24.09 0.76
C SER A 145 8.01 -22.89 0.13
N GLN A 146 9.03 -23.15 -0.69
CA GLN A 146 9.77 -22.12 -1.42
C GLN A 146 9.72 -22.43 -2.91
N SER A 147 9.40 -21.46 -3.74
CA SER A 147 9.48 -21.64 -5.17
C SER A 147 10.94 -21.55 -5.64
N ALA A 148 11.31 -22.41 -6.60
CA ALA A 148 12.65 -22.34 -7.19
C ALA A 148 12.94 -20.97 -7.82
N LYS A 149 11.91 -20.25 -8.29
CA LYS A 149 12.01 -18.92 -8.89
C LYS A 149 12.28 -17.82 -7.86
N ALA A 150 12.01 -18.06 -6.57
CA ALA A 150 12.28 -17.09 -5.52
C ALA A 150 13.78 -16.92 -5.25
N TYR A 151 14.61 -17.93 -5.54
CA TYR A 151 16.06 -17.89 -5.26
C TYR A 151 16.38 -17.45 -3.84
N GLY A 152 15.70 -18.03 -2.86
CA GLY A 152 15.88 -17.69 -1.46
C GLY A 152 15.28 -16.35 -1.01
N ARG A 153 14.48 -15.66 -1.81
CA ARG A 153 13.75 -14.44 -1.41
C ARG A 153 12.56 -14.75 -0.51
N LEU A 154 12.19 -13.82 0.37
CA LEU A 154 10.99 -13.94 1.19
C LEU A 154 9.75 -13.81 0.30
N GLU A 155 8.93 -14.86 0.20
CA GLU A 155 7.74 -14.90 -0.67
C GLU A 155 6.47 -15.36 0.02
N GLN A 156 6.57 -16.01 1.19
CA GLN A 156 5.43 -16.51 1.93
C GLN A 156 4.87 -15.46 2.88
N PRO A 157 3.54 -15.42 3.03
CA PRO A 157 2.49 -16.30 2.50
C PRO A 157 1.94 -15.95 1.12
N ILE A 158 2.32 -14.79 0.54
CA ILE A 158 1.75 -14.28 -0.72
C ILE A 158 2.22 -15.10 -1.93
N THR A 159 3.30 -15.86 -1.80
CA THR A 159 3.95 -16.65 -2.87
C THR A 159 4.59 -15.80 -3.97
N TYR A 160 4.82 -14.52 -3.69
CA TYR A 160 5.53 -13.60 -4.58
C TYR A 160 6.32 -12.55 -3.80
N TRP A 161 7.65 -12.63 -3.90
CA TRP A 161 8.59 -11.84 -3.09
C TRP A 161 8.48 -10.32 -3.25
N ASN A 162 8.16 -9.80 -4.45
CA ASN A 162 8.04 -8.35 -4.62
C ASN A 162 6.78 -7.81 -3.95
N ALA A 163 5.67 -8.54 -4.04
CA ALA A 163 4.42 -8.21 -3.35
C ALA A 163 4.57 -8.33 -1.84
N GLU A 164 5.31 -9.35 -1.37
CA GLU A 164 5.68 -9.49 0.05
C GLU A 164 6.46 -8.27 0.54
N GLY A 165 7.46 -7.83 -0.25
CA GLY A 165 8.23 -6.62 0.01
C GLY A 165 7.37 -5.35 0.00
N ALA A 166 6.41 -5.23 -0.92
CA ALA A 166 5.49 -4.10 -0.99
C ALA A 166 4.56 -4.04 0.22
N LEU A 167 3.99 -5.18 0.64
CA LEU A 167 3.16 -5.26 1.85
C LEU A 167 3.97 -4.90 3.10
N ALA A 168 5.21 -5.42 3.21
CA ALA A 168 6.13 -5.08 4.29
C ALA A 168 6.44 -3.58 4.31
N ALA A 169 6.67 -2.95 3.16
CA ALA A 169 6.92 -1.51 3.04
C ALA A 169 5.72 -0.66 3.45
N ILE A 170 4.51 -1.04 3.05
CA ILE A 170 3.26 -0.39 3.51
C ILE A 170 3.17 -0.49 5.04
N GLY A 171 3.31 -1.69 5.60
CA GLY A 171 3.26 -1.92 7.05
C GLY A 171 4.33 -1.13 7.80
N LEU A 172 5.56 -1.08 7.29
CA LEU A 172 6.67 -0.33 7.86
C LEU A 172 6.36 1.17 7.97
N VAL A 173 5.84 1.77 6.91
CA VAL A 173 5.48 3.20 6.89
C VAL A 173 4.31 3.49 7.84
N LEU A 174 3.31 2.61 7.90
CA LEU A 174 2.18 2.73 8.84
C LEU A 174 2.66 2.60 10.30
N CYS A 175 3.53 1.63 10.61
CA CYS A 175 4.14 1.49 11.93
C CYS A 175 4.96 2.73 12.31
N THR A 176 5.78 3.24 11.39
CA THR A 176 6.58 4.46 11.57
C THR A 176 5.68 5.66 11.84
N ARG A 177 4.53 5.76 11.15
CA ARG A 177 3.52 6.79 11.42
C ARG A 177 2.93 6.67 12.83
N LEU A 178 2.46 5.48 13.19
CA LEU A 178 1.88 5.23 14.52
C LEU A 178 2.86 5.54 15.65
N ALA A 179 4.13 5.20 15.49
CA ALA A 179 5.19 5.51 16.44
C ALA A 179 5.38 7.03 16.62
N GLY A 180 5.28 7.82 15.54
CA GLY A 180 5.44 9.28 15.54
C GLY A 180 4.17 10.07 15.92
N THR A 181 3.01 9.42 16.12
CA THR A 181 1.75 10.11 16.37
C THR A 181 1.59 10.44 17.86
N GLU A 182 1.75 11.69 18.24
CA GLU A 182 1.72 12.17 19.63
C GLU A 182 0.39 11.88 20.34
N SER A 183 -0.73 11.95 19.62
CA SER A 183 -2.07 11.67 20.16
C SER A 183 -2.32 10.20 20.50
N ARG A 184 -1.43 9.29 20.08
CA ARG A 184 -1.54 7.87 20.41
C ARG A 184 -0.89 7.56 21.77
N PRO A 185 -1.41 6.58 22.52
CA PRO A 185 -0.84 6.20 23.80
C PRO A 185 0.58 5.64 23.65
N VAL A 186 1.42 5.84 24.70
CA VAL A 186 2.86 5.46 24.70
C VAL A 186 3.08 3.98 24.33
N HIS A 187 2.24 3.08 24.86
CA HIS A 187 2.36 1.65 24.58
C HIS A 187 2.12 1.32 23.10
N LEU A 188 1.16 1.97 22.43
CA LEU A 188 0.93 1.77 20.99
C LEU A 188 2.08 2.33 20.16
N ARG A 189 2.62 3.49 20.53
CA ARG A 189 3.78 4.08 19.86
C ARG A 189 5.01 3.18 19.99
N ALA A 190 5.25 2.61 21.17
CA ALA A 190 6.33 1.67 21.42
C ALA A 190 6.14 0.36 20.65
N ALA A 191 4.95 -0.22 20.68
CA ALA A 191 4.62 -1.44 19.93
C ALA A 191 4.79 -1.24 18.42
N ALA A 192 4.38 -0.09 17.90
CA ALA A 192 4.55 0.25 16.47
C ALA A 192 6.03 0.39 16.09
N ALA A 193 6.87 1.01 16.93
CA ALA A 193 8.30 1.07 16.71
C ALA A 193 8.96 -0.33 16.75
N ALA A 194 8.56 -1.19 17.67
CA ALA A 194 9.01 -2.59 17.70
C ALA A 194 8.56 -3.36 16.46
N ALA A 195 7.29 -3.21 16.04
CA ALA A 195 6.73 -3.88 14.86
C ALA A 195 7.37 -3.43 13.53
N SER A 196 7.95 -2.22 13.48
CA SER A 196 8.67 -1.76 12.30
C SER A 196 9.90 -2.60 11.97
N VAL A 197 10.49 -3.30 12.97
CA VAL A 197 11.74 -4.06 12.81
C VAL A 197 11.55 -5.33 11.95
N PRO A 198 10.63 -6.25 12.25
CA PRO A 198 10.38 -7.41 11.38
C PRO A 198 9.86 -7.01 10.00
N LEU A 199 9.08 -5.92 9.88
CA LEU A 199 8.64 -5.40 8.59
C LEU A 199 9.84 -4.91 7.76
N ALA A 200 10.81 -4.21 8.37
CA ALA A 200 12.04 -3.80 7.70
C ALA A 200 12.88 -5.00 7.25
N LEU A 201 12.98 -6.05 8.08
CA LEU A 201 13.64 -7.30 7.70
C LEU A 201 12.91 -7.97 6.52
N GLY A 202 11.57 -7.96 6.52
CA GLY A 202 10.75 -8.45 5.40
C GLY A 202 11.02 -7.70 4.10
N VAL A 203 11.07 -6.36 4.13
CA VAL A 203 11.46 -5.53 2.97
C VAL A 203 12.84 -5.95 2.47
N TYR A 204 13.82 -6.10 3.37
CA TYR A 204 15.18 -6.48 3.00
C TYR A 204 15.23 -7.89 2.40
N LEU A 205 14.68 -8.91 3.05
CA LEU A 205 14.75 -10.31 2.60
C LEU A 205 13.88 -10.60 1.36
N SER A 206 12.98 -9.70 0.98
CA SER A 206 12.31 -9.77 -0.32
C SER A 206 13.26 -9.51 -1.49
N TYR A 207 14.40 -8.86 -1.22
CA TYR A 207 15.36 -8.36 -2.22
C TYR A 207 14.69 -7.58 -3.36
N SER A 208 13.55 -6.96 -3.07
CA SER A 208 12.83 -6.08 -4.00
C SER A 208 13.37 -4.67 -3.94
N ARG A 209 14.16 -4.29 -4.95
CA ARG A 209 14.65 -2.89 -5.09
C ARG A 209 13.50 -1.90 -5.16
N GLY A 210 12.41 -2.31 -5.82
CA GLY A 210 11.19 -1.50 -5.90
C GLY A 210 10.56 -1.26 -4.53
N ALA A 211 10.46 -2.30 -3.69
CA ALA A 211 9.91 -2.18 -2.34
C ALA A 211 10.78 -1.30 -1.43
N ILE A 212 12.12 -1.45 -1.50
CA ILE A 212 13.06 -0.60 -0.76
C ILE A 212 12.91 0.87 -1.19
N ALA A 213 12.92 1.15 -2.49
CA ALA A 213 12.75 2.52 -3.01
C ALA A 213 11.39 3.10 -2.63
N ALA A 214 10.31 2.33 -2.75
CA ALA A 214 8.97 2.74 -2.36
C ALA A 214 8.87 3.03 -0.86
N ALA A 215 9.50 2.22 0.01
CA ALA A 215 9.56 2.46 1.45
C ALA A 215 10.29 3.77 1.79
N LEU A 216 11.44 4.02 1.15
CA LEU A 216 12.20 5.26 1.35
C LEU A 216 11.39 6.49 0.91
N ILE A 217 10.77 6.45 -0.28
CA ILE A 217 9.93 7.55 -0.76
C ILE A 217 8.70 7.70 0.15
N GLY A 218 8.09 6.59 0.59
CA GLY A 218 6.99 6.60 1.55
C GLY A 218 7.35 7.28 2.87
N ALA A 219 8.57 7.05 3.39
CA ALA A 219 9.06 7.74 4.57
C ALA A 219 9.24 9.26 4.34
N ILE A 220 9.73 9.67 3.16
CA ILE A 220 9.83 11.09 2.77
C ILE A 220 8.43 11.72 2.69
N VAL A 221 7.48 11.03 2.04
CA VAL A 221 6.08 11.48 1.95
C VAL A 221 5.45 11.58 3.34
N LEU A 222 5.72 10.61 4.22
CA LEU A 222 5.24 10.64 5.60
C LEU A 222 5.74 11.88 6.35
N LEU A 223 7.03 12.20 6.25
CA LEU A 223 7.59 13.42 6.83
C LEU A 223 6.99 14.69 6.22
N GLY A 224 6.68 14.66 4.91
CA GLY A 224 5.98 15.75 4.23
C GLY A 224 4.54 15.96 4.70
N CYS A 225 3.82 14.85 4.98
CA CYS A 225 2.44 14.88 5.44
C CYS A 225 2.31 15.16 6.95
N ALA A 226 3.32 14.79 7.74
CA ALA A 226 3.35 14.97 9.19
C ALA A 226 4.71 15.55 9.65
N PRO A 227 5.01 16.80 9.31
CA PRO A 227 6.32 17.42 9.53
C PRO A 227 6.52 17.85 10.99
N SER A 228 6.66 16.89 11.90
CA SER A 228 6.86 17.15 13.34
C SER A 228 8.15 16.49 13.85
N TRP A 229 8.72 17.02 14.92
CA TRP A 229 9.90 16.43 15.56
C TRP A 229 9.63 15.03 16.11
N SER A 230 8.41 14.76 16.57
CA SER A 230 8.01 13.41 17.00
C SER A 230 8.07 12.42 15.83
N GLN A 231 7.59 12.83 14.64
CA GLN A 231 7.64 11.98 13.44
C GLN A 231 9.09 11.76 12.97
N VAL A 232 9.95 12.78 13.02
CA VAL A 232 11.38 12.65 12.68
C VAL A 232 12.08 11.64 13.58
N ARG A 233 11.87 11.73 14.91
CA ARG A 233 12.45 10.79 15.88
C ARG A 233 11.98 9.36 15.63
N ALA A 234 10.68 9.16 15.42
CA ALA A 234 10.13 7.84 15.09
C ALA A 234 10.70 7.28 13.79
N THR A 235 10.82 8.11 12.75
CA THR A 235 11.42 7.70 11.47
C THR A 235 12.91 7.35 11.65
N ALA A 236 13.65 8.13 12.43
CA ALA A 236 15.05 7.83 12.72
C ALA A 236 15.25 6.49 13.46
N ILE A 237 14.37 6.18 14.43
CA ILE A 237 14.37 4.89 15.13
C ILE A 237 14.08 3.75 14.16
N SER A 238 13.04 3.88 13.33
CA SER A 238 12.68 2.84 12.35
C SER A 238 13.78 2.60 11.32
N VAL A 239 14.42 3.66 10.82
CA VAL A 239 15.55 3.56 9.87
C VAL A 239 16.78 2.94 10.53
N ALA A 240 17.13 3.38 11.74
CA ALA A 240 18.28 2.81 12.47
C ALA A 240 18.06 1.31 12.75
N ALA A 241 16.88 0.94 13.22
CA ALA A 241 16.52 -0.45 13.45
C ALA A 241 16.53 -1.28 12.16
N ALA A 242 16.02 -0.72 11.04
CA ALA A 242 16.06 -1.36 9.72
C ALA A 242 17.51 -1.64 9.26
N VAL A 243 18.40 -0.66 9.41
CA VAL A 243 19.81 -0.82 9.06
C VAL A 243 20.47 -1.89 9.92
N VAL A 244 20.25 -1.86 11.23
CA VAL A 244 20.84 -2.84 12.17
C VAL A 244 20.37 -4.25 11.84
N VAL A 245 19.05 -4.48 11.68
CA VAL A 245 18.51 -5.82 11.44
C VAL A 245 18.89 -6.36 10.07
N ALA A 246 18.92 -5.51 9.03
CA ALA A 246 19.35 -5.89 7.69
C ALA A 246 20.86 -6.22 7.67
N ALA A 247 21.71 -5.37 8.26
CA ALA A 247 23.14 -5.61 8.34
C ALA A 247 23.48 -6.89 9.14
N SER A 248 22.84 -7.10 10.29
CA SER A 248 23.03 -8.32 11.09
C SER A 248 22.63 -9.57 10.32
N SER A 249 21.56 -9.53 9.52
CA SER A 249 21.11 -10.70 8.74
C SER A 249 22.13 -11.14 7.68
N THR A 250 22.99 -10.26 7.20
CA THR A 250 24.01 -10.60 6.19
C THR A 250 25.05 -11.62 6.68
N ALA A 251 25.21 -11.74 7.99
CA ALA A 251 26.11 -12.73 8.60
C ALA A 251 25.54 -14.16 8.59
N PHE A 252 24.26 -14.33 8.21
CA PHE A 252 23.53 -15.59 8.31
C PHE A 252 23.03 -16.07 6.94
N PRO A 253 23.84 -16.76 6.12
CA PRO A 253 23.42 -17.30 4.81
C PRO A 253 22.26 -18.27 4.88
N GLY A 254 22.11 -19.02 5.99
CA GLY A 254 20.94 -19.89 6.22
C GLY A 254 19.62 -19.14 6.36
N VAL A 255 19.66 -17.86 6.78
CA VAL A 255 18.48 -16.99 6.86
C VAL A 255 18.28 -16.22 5.55
N THR A 256 19.34 -15.66 4.97
CA THR A 256 19.27 -14.75 3.82
C THR A 256 19.13 -15.47 2.49
N ALA A 257 19.82 -16.60 2.30
CA ALA A 257 19.86 -17.36 1.05
C ALA A 257 19.33 -18.80 1.20
N LEU A 258 18.96 -19.24 2.42
CA LEU A 258 18.53 -20.60 2.75
C LEU A 258 19.63 -21.66 2.49
N GLU A 259 20.89 -21.27 2.59
CA GLU A 259 22.04 -22.12 2.37
C GLU A 259 22.42 -22.95 3.60
N GLY A 260 23.03 -24.11 3.36
CA GLY A 260 23.55 -25.01 4.39
C GLY A 260 22.58 -26.09 4.84
N SER A 261 23.06 -26.94 5.75
CA SER A 261 22.28 -28.01 6.36
C SER A 261 21.15 -27.44 7.25
N LEU A 262 20.12 -28.24 7.53
CA LEU A 262 19.02 -27.82 8.41
C LEU A 262 19.54 -27.35 9.77
N GLY A 263 20.43 -28.10 10.42
CA GLY A 263 21.00 -27.72 11.73
C GLY A 263 21.75 -26.39 11.71
N ARG A 264 22.47 -26.08 10.62
CA ARG A 264 23.09 -24.75 10.43
C ARG A 264 22.02 -23.66 10.32
N ARG A 265 20.98 -23.89 9.52
CA ARG A 265 19.87 -22.95 9.35
C ARG A 265 19.08 -22.73 10.65
N GLU A 266 18.91 -23.76 11.46
CA GLU A 266 18.30 -23.66 12.78
C GLU A 266 19.13 -22.79 13.73
N THR A 267 20.46 -23.02 13.77
CA THR A 267 21.35 -22.22 14.60
C THR A 267 21.38 -20.76 14.16
N GLU A 268 21.58 -20.49 12.86
CA GLU A 268 21.61 -19.14 12.31
C GLU A 268 20.24 -18.45 12.47
N GLY A 269 19.14 -19.18 12.29
CA GLY A 269 17.78 -18.71 12.48
C GLY A 269 17.51 -18.31 13.94
N ALA A 270 17.91 -19.13 14.89
CA ALA A 270 17.76 -18.86 16.33
C ALA A 270 18.54 -17.63 16.76
N ILE A 271 19.80 -17.49 16.29
CA ILE A 271 20.64 -16.32 16.58
C ILE A 271 19.98 -15.06 15.96
N MET A 272 19.54 -15.12 14.71
CA MET A 272 18.89 -13.99 14.05
C MET A 272 17.57 -13.62 14.72
N LEU A 273 16.80 -14.60 15.21
CA LEU A 273 15.59 -14.36 16.01
C LEU A 273 15.92 -13.60 17.30
N ALA A 274 16.97 -14.00 18.02
CA ALA A 274 17.41 -13.30 19.22
C ALA A 274 17.84 -11.86 18.90
N VAL A 275 18.57 -11.63 17.80
CA VAL A 275 18.92 -10.29 17.32
C VAL A 275 17.67 -9.47 16.99
N LEU A 276 16.72 -10.06 16.25
CA LEU A 276 15.46 -9.41 15.88
C LEU A 276 14.69 -8.96 17.13
N LEU A 277 14.51 -9.85 18.09
CA LEU A 277 13.82 -9.56 19.36
C LEU A 277 14.54 -8.48 20.17
N ALA A 278 15.87 -8.53 20.24
CA ALA A 278 16.64 -7.51 20.93
C ALA A 278 16.47 -6.12 20.28
N VAL A 279 16.53 -6.04 18.94
CA VAL A 279 16.32 -4.77 18.20
C VAL A 279 14.89 -4.28 18.37
N MET A 280 13.89 -5.17 18.37
CA MET A 280 12.48 -4.82 18.65
C MET A 280 12.32 -4.22 20.05
N VAL A 281 12.91 -4.84 21.08
CA VAL A 281 12.86 -4.33 22.45
C VAL A 281 13.55 -2.97 22.55
N ILE A 282 14.73 -2.81 21.96
CA ILE A 282 15.48 -1.55 21.97
C ILE A 282 14.69 -0.45 21.25
N ALA A 283 14.12 -0.72 20.07
CA ALA A 283 13.31 0.24 19.32
C ALA A 283 12.06 0.65 20.10
N GLY A 284 11.31 -0.32 20.64
CA GLY A 284 10.12 -0.08 21.44
C GLY A 284 10.41 0.71 22.73
N PHE A 285 11.45 0.31 23.45
CA PHE A 285 11.86 0.99 24.69
C PHE A 285 12.35 2.44 24.45
N THR A 286 13.16 2.63 23.40
CA THR A 286 13.63 3.95 22.99
C THR A 286 12.44 4.85 22.62
N GLN A 287 11.49 4.34 21.83
CA GLN A 287 10.29 5.08 21.48
C GLN A 287 9.41 5.37 22.69
N ALA A 288 9.27 4.43 23.63
CA ALA A 288 8.52 4.66 24.87
C ALA A 288 9.15 5.78 25.72
N ARG A 289 10.49 5.79 25.84
CA ARG A 289 11.21 6.85 26.55
C ARG A 289 11.02 8.22 25.88
N ILE A 290 11.17 8.27 24.57
CA ILE A 290 10.96 9.50 23.79
C ILE A 290 9.52 9.98 23.93
N ALA A 291 8.53 9.10 23.78
CA ALA A 291 7.12 9.45 23.89
C ALA A 291 6.72 9.93 25.28
N ARG A 292 7.39 9.49 26.35
CA ARG A 292 7.20 10.02 27.71
C ARG A 292 7.81 11.41 27.83
N ARG A 293 9.04 11.63 27.34
CA ARG A 293 9.73 12.93 27.37
C ARG A 293 9.00 13.99 26.55
N GLU A 294 8.36 13.61 25.45
CA GLU A 294 7.56 14.52 24.61
C GLU A 294 6.32 15.08 25.32
N ARG A 295 5.97 14.56 26.49
CA ARG A 295 4.92 15.13 27.37
C ARG A 295 5.44 16.27 28.25
N GLU A 296 6.75 16.46 28.29
CA GLU A 296 7.37 17.51 29.08
C GLU A 296 7.36 18.85 28.31
N PRO A 297 7.00 19.99 28.93
CA PRO A 297 6.77 21.27 28.23
C PRO A 297 7.97 21.80 27.45
N TRP A 298 9.20 21.42 27.86
CA TRP A 298 10.43 21.87 27.21
C TRP A 298 10.88 21.03 26.01
N VAL A 299 10.22 19.91 25.75
CA VAL A 299 10.57 19.06 24.61
C VAL A 299 9.77 19.48 23.39
N SER A 300 10.45 19.99 22.36
CA SER A 300 9.78 20.35 21.12
C SER A 300 9.24 19.13 20.40
N THR A 301 7.92 19.11 20.18
CA THR A 301 7.22 18.14 19.33
C THR A 301 6.63 18.81 18.08
N GLY A 302 6.57 20.15 18.09
CA GLY A 302 5.92 20.98 17.09
C GLY A 302 6.42 20.80 15.65
N PRO A 303 5.87 21.59 14.70
CA PRO A 303 6.22 21.50 13.30
C PRO A 303 7.69 21.85 13.05
N LEU A 304 8.28 21.20 12.04
CA LEU A 304 9.65 21.46 11.64
C LEU A 304 9.77 22.85 10.98
N PRO A 305 10.91 23.56 11.16
CA PRO A 305 11.15 24.82 10.46
C PRO A 305 11.02 24.72 8.93
N ILE A 306 11.37 23.55 8.37
CA ILE A 306 11.31 23.23 6.94
C ILE A 306 9.93 22.69 6.49
N ALA A 307 8.94 22.58 7.39
CA ALA A 307 7.63 21.94 7.15
C ALA A 307 6.97 22.41 5.83
N ARG A 308 7.06 23.69 5.49
CA ARG A 308 6.48 24.25 4.27
C ARG A 308 7.14 23.72 2.97
N ARG A 309 8.40 23.29 3.04
CA ARG A 309 9.17 22.79 1.87
C ARG A 309 9.11 21.27 1.73
N LEU A 310 8.81 20.52 2.79
CA LEU A 310 8.79 19.06 2.78
C LEU A 310 7.81 18.45 1.76
N PRO A 311 6.58 18.96 1.56
CA PRO A 311 5.69 18.44 0.51
C PRO A 311 6.28 18.62 -0.90
N LEU A 312 6.96 19.71 -1.16
CA LEU A 312 7.66 19.94 -2.44
C LEU A 312 8.82 18.95 -2.60
N ILE A 313 9.64 18.78 -1.54
CA ILE A 313 10.75 17.82 -1.54
C ILE A 313 10.23 16.39 -1.81
N ALA A 314 9.14 16.00 -1.15
CA ALA A 314 8.51 14.70 -1.36
C ALA A 314 8.02 14.56 -2.83
N THR A 315 7.36 15.56 -3.36
CA THR A 315 6.89 15.57 -4.76
C THR A 315 8.07 15.47 -5.74
N VAL A 316 9.13 16.23 -5.52
CA VAL A 316 10.35 16.18 -6.34
C VAL A 316 11.03 14.83 -6.24
N ALA A 317 11.12 14.23 -5.04
CA ALA A 317 11.70 12.90 -4.85
C ALA A 317 10.92 11.82 -5.62
N VAL A 318 9.59 11.87 -5.56
CA VAL A 318 8.71 10.98 -6.35
C VAL A 318 8.92 11.18 -7.85
N ALA A 319 8.92 12.45 -8.31
CA ALA A 319 9.11 12.77 -9.73
C ALA A 319 10.48 12.32 -10.24
N LEU A 320 11.56 12.55 -9.47
CA LEU A 320 12.92 12.11 -9.82
C LEU A 320 13.03 10.58 -9.83
N GLY A 321 12.37 9.89 -8.88
CA GLY A 321 12.32 8.42 -8.85
C GLY A 321 11.66 7.86 -10.10
N LEU A 322 10.52 8.42 -10.51
CA LEU A 322 9.81 8.02 -11.74
C LEU A 322 10.62 8.37 -12.99
N ALA A 323 11.21 9.58 -13.06
CA ALA A 323 12.05 10.00 -14.18
C ALA A 323 13.30 9.12 -14.33
N GLY A 324 13.96 8.77 -13.22
CA GLY A 324 15.09 7.82 -13.19
C GLY A 324 14.73 6.45 -13.72
N LEU A 325 13.54 5.94 -13.38
CA LEU A 325 13.00 4.69 -13.91
C LEU A 325 12.78 4.75 -15.42
N VAL A 326 12.17 5.82 -15.91
CA VAL A 326 11.95 6.05 -17.35
C VAL A 326 13.29 6.14 -18.07
N ALA A 327 14.24 6.92 -17.55
CA ALA A 327 15.57 7.07 -18.13
C ALA A 327 16.34 5.73 -18.18
N ALA A 328 16.27 4.93 -17.10
CA ALA A 328 16.87 3.59 -17.08
C ALA A 328 16.23 2.66 -18.11
N GLY A 329 14.90 2.73 -18.27
CA GLY A 329 14.18 1.98 -19.29
C GLY A 329 14.54 2.39 -20.73
N LEU A 330 14.74 3.67 -20.97
CA LEU A 330 15.16 4.19 -22.29
C LEU A 330 16.62 3.87 -22.62
N ALA A 331 17.50 3.85 -21.61
CA ALA A 331 18.92 3.53 -21.76
C ALA A 331 19.18 2.04 -21.99
N ASP A 332 18.24 1.15 -21.62
CA ASP A 332 18.39 -0.30 -21.78
C ASP A 332 18.23 -0.71 -23.24
N ARG A 333 19.30 -1.22 -23.86
CA ARG A 333 19.34 -1.64 -25.27
C ARG A 333 18.72 -3.02 -25.56
N GLY A 334 18.22 -3.74 -24.52
CA GLY A 334 17.58 -5.04 -24.67
C GLY A 334 18.46 -6.20 -25.18
N GLY A 335 17.93 -7.42 -25.16
CA GLY A 335 18.48 -8.55 -25.91
C GLY A 335 19.68 -9.31 -25.32
N LYS A 336 20.23 -8.91 -24.17
CA LYS A 336 21.24 -9.69 -23.46
C LYS A 336 20.59 -10.68 -22.49
N GLU A 337 21.21 -11.86 -22.34
CA GLU A 337 20.81 -12.82 -21.31
C GLU A 337 21.07 -12.20 -19.94
N LYS A 338 20.00 -11.66 -19.36
CA LYS A 338 20.10 -10.90 -18.08
C LYS A 338 20.07 -11.90 -16.94
N LEU A 339 21.04 -11.81 -16.04
CA LEU A 339 21.12 -12.60 -14.80
C LEU A 339 19.88 -12.32 -13.89
N SER A 340 18.76 -12.90 -14.28
CA SER A 340 17.48 -12.81 -13.55
C SER A 340 17.52 -13.54 -12.20
N GLY A 341 18.51 -14.39 -11.97
CA GLY A 341 18.60 -15.34 -10.89
C GLY A 341 19.74 -15.14 -9.87
N ALA A 342 20.40 -13.96 -9.83
CA ALA A 342 21.42 -13.74 -8.83
C ALA A 342 20.80 -13.80 -7.41
N PRO A 343 21.29 -14.70 -6.51
CA PRO A 343 20.79 -14.79 -5.15
C PRO A 343 21.26 -13.61 -4.28
N GLY A 344 20.45 -13.26 -3.28
CA GLY A 344 20.85 -12.37 -2.20
C GLY A 344 21.23 -10.95 -2.60
N VAL A 345 22.21 -10.39 -1.91
CA VAL A 345 22.67 -8.99 -2.00
C VAL A 345 23.20 -8.62 -3.40
N ALA A 346 23.71 -9.57 -4.17
CA ALA A 346 24.21 -9.34 -5.53
C ALA A 346 23.11 -8.75 -6.44
N ARG A 347 21.85 -9.13 -6.22
CA ARG A 347 20.70 -8.58 -6.95
C ARG A 347 20.46 -7.10 -6.69
N LEU A 348 20.73 -6.61 -5.50
CA LEU A 348 20.56 -5.19 -5.15
C LEU A 348 21.55 -4.28 -5.90
N ARG A 349 22.68 -4.84 -6.36
CA ARG A 349 23.72 -4.11 -7.09
C ARG A 349 23.51 -4.06 -8.59
N SER A 350 22.64 -4.91 -9.17
CA SER A 350 22.38 -4.94 -10.62
C SER A 350 21.26 -3.99 -11.03
N VAL A 351 21.41 -3.24 -12.12
CA VAL A 351 20.37 -2.38 -12.70
C VAL A 351 19.56 -3.13 -13.76
N GLU A 352 20.01 -4.30 -14.16
CA GLU A 352 19.39 -5.11 -15.20
C GLU A 352 18.00 -5.60 -14.81
N SER A 353 17.03 -5.45 -15.72
CA SER A 353 15.65 -5.89 -15.54
C SER A 353 15.02 -6.27 -16.87
N ARG A 354 14.35 -7.43 -16.92
CA ARG A 354 13.54 -7.82 -18.09
C ARG A 354 12.29 -6.95 -18.26
N ARG A 355 11.92 -6.16 -17.24
CA ARG A 355 10.77 -5.24 -17.30
C ARG A 355 10.87 -4.25 -18.45
N TYR A 356 12.09 -3.86 -18.84
CA TYR A 356 12.28 -2.94 -19.97
C TYR A 356 11.82 -3.55 -21.30
N ASP A 357 11.97 -4.86 -21.49
CA ASP A 357 11.44 -5.56 -22.66
C ASP A 357 9.91 -5.60 -22.63
N TYR A 358 9.30 -5.88 -21.43
CA TYR A 358 7.84 -5.81 -21.25
C TYR A 358 7.30 -4.44 -21.58
N TRP A 359 7.90 -3.39 -21.01
CA TRP A 359 7.48 -2.00 -21.21
C TRP A 359 7.61 -1.54 -22.65
N ARG A 360 8.64 -1.98 -23.35
CA ARG A 360 8.86 -1.66 -24.77
C ARG A 360 7.78 -2.27 -25.68
N ILE A 361 7.40 -3.51 -25.41
CA ILE A 361 6.29 -4.18 -26.11
C ILE A 361 4.96 -3.51 -25.75
N ALA A 362 4.72 -3.24 -24.48
CA ALA A 362 3.52 -2.57 -24.00
C ALA A 362 3.32 -1.19 -24.66
N LEU A 363 4.36 -0.36 -24.71
CA LEU A 363 4.31 0.96 -25.36
C LEU A 363 4.05 0.88 -26.87
N ARG A 364 4.63 -0.12 -27.56
CA ARG A 364 4.33 -0.35 -28.98
C ARG A 364 2.88 -0.73 -29.21
N ALA A 365 2.33 -1.58 -28.35
CA ALA A 365 0.93 -2.00 -28.43
C ALA A 365 -0.01 -0.83 -28.16
N PHE A 366 0.26 0.00 -27.15
CA PHE A 366 -0.51 1.21 -26.89
C PHE A 366 -0.50 2.18 -28.07
N ARG A 367 0.66 2.41 -28.71
CA ARG A 367 0.75 3.26 -29.90
C ARG A 367 -0.08 2.73 -31.08
N ARG A 368 -0.25 1.40 -31.21
CA ARG A 368 -1.07 0.76 -32.24
C ARG A 368 -2.57 0.80 -31.93
N HIS A 369 -2.93 0.72 -30.64
CA HIS A 369 -4.31 0.64 -30.17
C HIS A 369 -4.61 1.65 -29.04
N PRO A 370 -4.42 2.99 -29.23
CA PRO A 370 -4.46 3.95 -28.14
C PRO A 370 -5.84 4.11 -27.53
N LEU A 371 -6.91 3.95 -28.31
CA LEU A 371 -8.28 4.24 -27.84
C LEU A 371 -8.85 3.12 -26.95
N LYS A 372 -8.73 1.87 -27.36
CA LYS A 372 -9.40 0.74 -26.66
C LYS A 372 -8.44 -0.28 -26.04
N GLY A 373 -7.14 -0.17 -26.35
CA GLY A 373 -6.16 -1.17 -25.95
C GLY A 373 -6.33 -2.51 -26.67
N VAL A 374 -5.59 -3.51 -26.23
CA VAL A 374 -5.64 -4.87 -26.78
C VAL A 374 -6.63 -5.78 -26.04
N GLY A 375 -7.35 -5.26 -25.06
CA GLY A 375 -8.22 -6.00 -24.15
C GLY A 375 -7.48 -6.50 -22.92
N ALA A 376 -8.20 -6.60 -21.79
CA ALA A 376 -7.64 -7.01 -20.52
C ALA A 376 -7.01 -8.41 -20.61
N GLY A 377 -5.82 -8.62 -20.01
CA GLY A 377 -5.05 -9.85 -20.13
C GLY A 377 -4.42 -10.08 -21.52
N GLY A 378 -4.59 -9.12 -22.43
CA GLY A 378 -4.07 -9.24 -23.82
C GLY A 378 -2.55 -9.16 -23.93
N PHE A 379 -1.89 -8.53 -22.95
CA PHE A 379 -0.42 -8.41 -22.94
C PHE A 379 0.29 -9.76 -23.02
N ARG A 380 -0.22 -10.79 -22.33
CA ARG A 380 0.40 -12.14 -22.36
C ARG A 380 0.49 -12.74 -23.76
N VAL A 381 -0.49 -12.46 -24.63
CA VAL A 381 -0.46 -12.89 -26.03
C VAL A 381 0.54 -12.07 -26.84
N LEU A 382 0.58 -10.75 -26.62
CA LEU A 382 1.57 -9.89 -27.25
C LEU A 382 3.00 -10.29 -26.87
N TRP A 383 3.23 -10.56 -25.60
CA TRP A 383 4.52 -11.02 -25.12
C TRP A 383 4.95 -12.31 -25.82
N LEU A 384 4.09 -13.31 -25.89
CA LEU A 384 4.40 -14.59 -26.56
C LEU A 384 4.76 -14.43 -28.05
N ARG A 385 4.17 -13.44 -28.72
CA ARG A 385 4.43 -13.14 -30.14
C ARG A 385 5.69 -12.33 -30.38
N GLU A 386 5.98 -11.34 -29.51
CA GLU A 386 7.01 -10.34 -29.73
C GLU A 386 8.23 -10.47 -28.78
N ARG A 387 8.23 -11.44 -27.89
CA ARG A 387 9.28 -11.62 -26.86
C ARG A 387 10.64 -11.92 -27.50
N PRO A 388 11.71 -11.25 -27.02
CA PRO A 388 13.07 -11.51 -27.50
C PRO A 388 13.71 -12.73 -26.82
N VAL A 389 13.05 -13.33 -25.81
CA VAL A 389 13.55 -14.44 -24.97
C VAL A 389 12.46 -15.48 -24.76
N ARG A 390 12.84 -16.73 -24.42
CA ARG A 390 11.88 -17.83 -24.23
C ARG A 390 11.05 -17.76 -22.94
N GLU A 391 11.38 -16.85 -22.01
CA GLU A 391 10.66 -16.70 -20.74
C GLU A 391 9.21 -16.26 -20.96
N ALA A 392 8.28 -16.85 -20.22
CA ALA A 392 6.89 -16.43 -20.21
C ALA A 392 6.68 -15.26 -19.23
N ALA A 393 5.94 -14.23 -19.65
CA ALA A 393 5.43 -13.18 -18.78
C ALA A 393 3.93 -13.06 -19.00
N LEU A 394 3.19 -12.99 -17.92
CA LEU A 394 1.74 -12.84 -17.93
C LEU A 394 1.32 -11.36 -17.88
N GLU A 395 2.13 -10.52 -17.22
CA GLU A 395 1.78 -9.15 -16.83
C GLU A 395 2.84 -8.16 -17.30
N VAL A 396 2.41 -6.91 -17.51
CA VAL A 396 3.28 -5.79 -17.96
C VAL A 396 4.33 -5.40 -16.90
N HIS A 397 4.10 -5.72 -15.62
CA HIS A 397 4.90 -5.25 -14.47
C HIS A 397 4.95 -3.72 -14.38
N SER A 398 3.85 -3.07 -14.65
CA SER A 398 3.62 -1.63 -14.47
C SER A 398 2.14 -1.33 -14.63
N LEU A 399 1.48 -0.94 -13.56
CA LEU A 399 0.06 -0.59 -13.58
C LEU A 399 -0.28 0.49 -14.63
N PRO A 400 0.44 1.63 -14.74
CA PRO A 400 0.13 2.62 -15.76
C PRO A 400 0.29 2.08 -17.20
N LEU A 401 1.32 1.28 -17.45
CA LEU A 401 1.53 0.69 -18.78
C LEU A 401 0.55 -0.44 -19.07
N GLU A 402 0.11 -1.20 -18.06
CA GLU A 402 -0.95 -2.19 -18.19
C GLU A 402 -2.27 -1.51 -18.60
N MET A 403 -2.67 -0.45 -17.88
CA MET A 403 -3.85 0.35 -18.24
C MET A 403 -3.76 0.90 -19.66
N ALA A 404 -2.60 1.45 -20.06
CA ALA A 404 -2.38 1.95 -21.41
C ALA A 404 -2.47 0.86 -22.48
N THR A 405 -1.81 -0.28 -22.25
CA THR A 405 -1.71 -1.36 -23.22
C THR A 405 -3.02 -2.11 -23.40
N GLU A 406 -3.63 -2.49 -22.30
CA GLU A 406 -4.80 -3.37 -22.31
C GLU A 406 -6.12 -2.63 -22.47
N LEU A 407 -6.23 -1.44 -21.86
CA LEU A 407 -7.47 -0.66 -21.80
C LEU A 407 -7.40 0.68 -22.56
N GLY A 408 -6.23 1.07 -23.05
CA GLY A 408 -6.04 2.31 -23.81
C GLY A 408 -6.25 3.58 -22.96
N LEU A 409 -6.70 4.66 -23.63
CA LEU A 409 -6.97 5.94 -22.99
C LEU A 409 -8.05 5.87 -21.89
N PRO A 410 -9.15 5.09 -22.00
CA PRO A 410 -10.11 4.95 -20.90
C PRO A 410 -9.49 4.36 -19.63
N GLY A 411 -8.58 3.38 -19.75
CA GLY A 411 -7.84 2.83 -18.62
C GLY A 411 -6.95 3.86 -17.93
N LEU A 412 -6.21 4.65 -18.72
CA LEU A 412 -5.37 5.74 -18.19
C LEU A 412 -6.21 6.84 -17.55
N LEU A 413 -7.34 7.24 -18.17
CA LEU A 413 -8.25 8.23 -17.61
C LEU A 413 -8.82 7.74 -16.28
N GLY A 414 -9.28 6.48 -16.22
CA GLY A 414 -9.79 5.88 -15.00
C GLY A 414 -8.75 5.86 -13.88
N LEU A 415 -7.50 5.47 -14.19
CA LEU A 415 -6.40 5.49 -13.23
C LEU A 415 -6.08 6.93 -12.77
N GLY A 416 -6.05 7.89 -13.69
CA GLY A 416 -5.83 9.30 -13.38
C GLY A 416 -6.92 9.88 -12.47
N LEU A 417 -8.19 9.55 -12.73
CA LEU A 417 -9.32 9.96 -11.90
C LEU A 417 -9.27 9.30 -10.51
N LEU A 418 -8.94 8.02 -10.42
CA LEU A 418 -8.79 7.31 -9.15
C LEU A 418 -7.70 7.97 -8.29
N VAL A 419 -6.46 8.03 -8.80
CA VAL A 419 -5.30 8.54 -8.06
C VAL A 419 -5.44 10.03 -7.78
N GLY A 420 -5.83 10.82 -8.79
CA GLY A 420 -6.04 12.26 -8.67
C GLY A 420 -7.18 12.61 -7.73
N GLY A 421 -8.31 11.88 -7.82
CA GLY A 421 -9.45 12.06 -6.95
C GLY A 421 -9.11 11.81 -5.47
N VAL A 422 -8.43 10.69 -5.17
CA VAL A 422 -7.95 10.39 -3.82
C VAL A 422 -6.96 11.44 -3.33
N GLY A 423 -5.98 11.83 -4.16
CA GLY A 423 -4.96 12.81 -3.79
C GLY A 423 -5.55 14.19 -3.49
N VAL A 424 -6.57 14.62 -4.24
CA VAL A 424 -7.27 15.89 -3.97
C VAL A 424 -8.19 15.78 -2.77
N ALA A 425 -8.89 14.65 -2.57
CA ALA A 425 -9.73 14.40 -1.41
C ALA A 425 -8.94 14.38 -0.10
N ALA A 426 -7.70 13.90 -0.13
CA ALA A 426 -6.84 13.85 1.05
C ALA A 426 -6.35 15.23 1.54
N ARG A 427 -6.30 16.26 0.68
CA ARG A 427 -5.72 17.57 1.01
C ARG A 427 -6.37 18.28 2.23
N PRO A 428 -7.71 18.37 2.34
CA PRO A 428 -8.35 18.96 3.51
C PRO A 428 -8.00 18.19 4.79
N ALA A 429 -8.10 16.86 4.77
CA ALA A 429 -7.80 16.01 5.91
C ALA A 429 -6.35 16.14 6.38
N LEU A 430 -5.37 16.20 5.46
CA LEU A 430 -3.96 16.42 5.78
C LEU A 430 -3.69 17.76 6.46
N ARG A 431 -4.42 18.82 6.09
CA ARG A 431 -4.28 20.14 6.70
C ARG A 431 -4.83 20.19 8.13
N ARG A 432 -5.91 19.46 8.40
CA ARG A 432 -6.70 19.56 9.63
C ARG A 432 -6.43 18.42 10.62
N GLN A 433 -6.28 17.19 10.10
CA GLN A 433 -6.11 15.98 10.91
C GLN A 433 -4.96 15.09 10.41
N PRO A 434 -3.72 15.61 10.27
CA PRO A 434 -2.60 14.80 9.76
C PRO A 434 -2.37 13.54 10.61
N ALA A 435 -2.76 13.57 11.90
CA ALA A 435 -2.66 12.43 12.79
C ALA A 435 -3.45 11.19 12.35
N LEU A 436 -4.53 11.37 11.58
CA LEU A 436 -5.40 10.27 11.12
C LEU A 436 -5.11 9.80 9.70
N VAL A 437 -4.41 10.61 8.89
CA VAL A 437 -4.35 10.35 7.44
C VAL A 437 -2.96 10.39 6.82
N ALA A 438 -1.94 10.86 7.54
CA ALA A 438 -0.59 10.95 6.99
C ALA A 438 0.00 9.58 6.65
N GLY A 439 -0.26 8.57 7.49
CA GLY A 439 0.13 7.19 7.20
C GLY A 439 -0.64 6.62 6.01
N ALA A 440 -1.93 6.91 5.92
CA ALA A 440 -2.75 6.50 4.78
C ALA A 440 -2.22 7.07 3.45
N CYS A 441 -1.87 8.37 3.42
CA CYS A 441 -1.23 8.98 2.24
C CYS A 441 0.10 8.32 1.89
N ALA A 442 0.96 8.12 2.89
CA ALA A 442 2.28 7.52 2.68
C ALA A 442 2.17 6.04 2.23
N GLY A 443 1.31 5.25 2.88
CA GLY A 443 1.09 3.84 2.53
C GLY A 443 0.48 3.66 1.13
N ALA A 444 -0.49 4.49 0.75
CA ALA A 444 -1.05 4.50 -0.61
C ALA A 444 0.01 4.90 -1.65
N THR A 445 0.90 5.84 -1.31
CA THR A 445 2.02 6.24 -2.18
C THR A 445 3.03 5.11 -2.36
N VAL A 446 3.39 4.39 -1.27
CA VAL A 446 4.27 3.20 -1.33
C VAL A 446 3.73 2.19 -2.34
N TRP A 447 2.44 1.85 -2.20
CA TRP A 447 1.81 0.90 -3.11
C TRP A 447 1.81 1.40 -4.56
N PHE A 448 1.39 2.65 -4.81
CA PHE A 448 1.29 3.18 -6.16
C PHE A 448 2.65 3.20 -6.87
N LEU A 449 3.72 3.59 -6.16
CA LEU A 449 5.07 3.60 -6.71
C LEU A 449 5.56 2.17 -7.00
N HIS A 450 5.25 1.22 -6.13
CA HIS A 450 5.64 -0.17 -6.37
C HIS A 450 4.82 -0.79 -7.51
N ALA A 451 3.49 -0.56 -7.56
CA ALA A 451 2.62 -1.01 -8.64
C ALA A 451 2.95 -0.35 -10.00
N ALA A 452 3.55 0.85 -9.99
CA ALA A 452 4.04 1.49 -11.23
C ALA A 452 5.19 0.72 -11.89
N ILE A 453 5.85 -0.16 -11.16
CA ILE A 453 7.01 -0.95 -11.62
C ILE A 453 6.89 -2.44 -11.38
N ASP A 454 5.75 -2.90 -10.87
CA ASP A 454 5.44 -4.31 -10.63
C ASP A 454 3.95 -4.61 -10.90
N TRP A 455 3.53 -5.86 -10.73
CA TRP A 455 2.18 -6.34 -11.02
C TRP A 455 1.32 -6.54 -9.75
N ASP A 456 1.52 -5.70 -8.72
CA ASP A 456 0.78 -5.76 -7.45
C ASP A 456 -0.73 -5.67 -7.64
N TRP A 457 -1.18 -4.99 -8.72
CA TRP A 457 -2.59 -4.86 -9.07
C TRP A 457 -3.30 -6.20 -9.24
N GLN A 458 -2.54 -7.24 -9.58
CA GLN A 458 -3.05 -8.60 -9.75
C GLN A 458 -3.21 -9.34 -8.41
N ILE A 459 -2.67 -8.79 -7.32
CA ILE A 459 -2.57 -9.44 -6.00
C ILE A 459 -3.45 -8.70 -4.98
N PRO A 460 -4.68 -9.18 -4.71
CA PRO A 460 -5.63 -8.51 -3.83
C PRO A 460 -5.11 -8.19 -2.43
N ALA A 461 -4.35 -9.09 -1.80
CA ALA A 461 -3.81 -8.86 -0.46
C ALA A 461 -2.93 -7.60 -0.35
N VAL A 462 -2.33 -7.18 -1.47
CA VAL A 462 -1.46 -5.99 -1.52
C VAL A 462 -2.19 -4.77 -2.09
N SER A 463 -3.23 -4.98 -2.93
CA SER A 463 -3.99 -3.91 -3.58
C SER A 463 -5.21 -3.45 -2.79
N LEU A 464 -5.79 -4.30 -1.94
CA LEU A 464 -6.89 -3.91 -1.05
C LEU A 464 -6.48 -2.91 0.04
N PRO A 465 -5.32 -3.03 0.72
CA PRO A 465 -4.88 -2.04 1.69
C PRO A 465 -4.91 -0.60 1.17
N PRO A 466 -4.29 -0.25 0.02
CA PRO A 466 -4.34 1.11 -0.50
C PRO A 466 -5.75 1.56 -0.93
N LEU A 467 -6.63 0.66 -1.36
CA LEU A 467 -8.03 1.01 -1.65
C LEU A 467 -8.80 1.32 -0.36
N ILE A 468 -8.56 0.59 0.71
CA ILE A 468 -9.12 0.90 2.05
C ILE A 468 -8.57 2.24 2.56
N LEU A 469 -7.25 2.48 2.41
CA LEU A 469 -6.63 3.76 2.74
C LEU A 469 -7.22 4.89 1.90
N ALA A 470 -7.50 4.67 0.61
CA ALA A 470 -8.17 5.64 -0.26
C ALA A 470 -9.59 5.97 0.24
N GLY A 471 -10.37 4.95 0.64
CA GLY A 471 -11.66 5.15 1.28
C GLY A 471 -11.57 6.00 2.55
N ALA A 472 -10.59 5.71 3.42
CA ALA A 472 -10.33 6.49 4.63
C ALA A 472 -9.95 7.95 4.31
N LEU A 473 -9.11 8.19 3.29
CA LEU A 473 -8.72 9.53 2.85
C LEU A 473 -9.91 10.33 2.30
N ILE A 474 -10.78 9.69 1.52
CA ILE A 474 -12.00 10.32 1.00
C ILE A 474 -12.90 10.73 2.19
N VAL A 475 -13.18 9.80 3.10
CA VAL A 475 -14.04 10.06 4.27
C VAL A 475 -13.48 11.17 5.15
N ALA A 476 -12.19 11.11 5.50
CA ALA A 476 -11.56 12.14 6.32
C ALA A 476 -11.56 13.53 5.66
N GLY A 477 -11.52 13.58 4.32
CA GLY A 477 -11.65 14.83 3.57
C GLY A 477 -13.08 15.38 3.56
N GLU A 478 -14.09 14.52 3.75
CA GLU A 478 -15.52 14.87 3.74
C GLU A 478 -16.08 15.23 5.14
N GLU A 479 -15.48 14.72 6.22
CA GLU A 479 -15.98 14.93 7.61
C GLU A 479 -16.15 16.40 8.00
N GLU A 480 -15.53 17.32 7.30
CA GLU A 480 -15.52 18.74 7.64
C GLU A 480 -16.49 19.62 6.87
N LEU A 481 -17.22 19.07 5.94
CA LEU A 481 -18.29 19.82 5.29
C LEU A 481 -19.49 20.01 6.24
N GLU A 482 -19.54 19.31 7.38
CA GLU A 482 -20.68 19.34 8.30
C GLU A 482 -20.57 20.33 9.48
N PRO A 483 -19.48 20.40 10.25
CA PRO A 483 -19.44 21.33 11.40
C PRO A 483 -19.53 22.79 10.96
N GLU A 484 -18.85 23.16 9.86
CA GLU A 484 -18.94 24.52 9.34
C GLU A 484 -20.30 24.82 8.71
N ALA A 485 -20.94 23.85 8.03
CA ALA A 485 -22.27 24.05 7.49
C ALA A 485 -23.32 24.18 8.60
N HIS A 486 -23.20 23.43 9.70
CA HIS A 486 -24.05 23.56 10.88
C HIS A 486 -23.78 24.85 11.64
N ALA A 487 -22.49 25.20 11.86
CA ALA A 487 -22.10 26.45 12.50
C ALA A 487 -22.53 27.67 11.67
N ARG A 488 -22.38 27.65 10.35
CA ARG A 488 -22.87 28.72 9.45
C ARG A 488 -24.39 28.79 9.40
N ARG A 489 -25.10 27.65 9.47
CA ARG A 489 -26.57 27.63 9.56
C ARG A 489 -27.06 28.13 10.92
N ALA A 490 -26.41 27.73 12.03
CA ALA A 490 -26.69 28.22 13.35
C ALA A 490 -26.44 29.74 13.45
N HIS A 491 -25.31 30.22 12.96
CA HIS A 491 -24.98 31.65 12.96
C HIS A 491 -25.86 32.49 12.03
N ARG A 492 -26.33 31.92 10.90
CA ARG A 492 -27.37 32.58 10.07
C ARG A 492 -28.72 32.60 10.74
N ALA A 493 -29.11 31.52 11.43
CA ALA A 493 -30.37 31.48 12.17
C ALA A 493 -30.35 32.44 13.34
N GLU A 494 -29.24 32.55 14.10
CA GLU A 494 -29.05 33.53 15.16
C GLU A 494 -29.06 34.97 14.62
N SER A 495 -28.40 35.22 13.49
CA SER A 495 -28.39 36.56 12.86
C SER A 495 -29.76 36.95 12.32
N GLN A 496 -30.54 36.01 11.81
CA GLN A 496 -31.92 36.26 11.37
C GLN A 496 -32.85 36.50 12.55
N ALA A 497 -32.73 35.73 13.63
CA ALA A 497 -33.51 35.92 14.85
C ALA A 497 -33.21 37.27 15.53
N ALA A 498 -31.95 37.73 15.44
CA ALA A 498 -31.56 39.04 15.98
C ALA A 498 -32.10 40.22 15.15
N VAL A 499 -32.36 40.03 13.87
CA VAL A 499 -32.96 41.06 12.96
C VAL A 499 -34.48 41.10 13.12
N GLU A 500 -35.13 39.98 13.48
CA GLU A 500 -36.57 39.87 13.64
C GLU A 500 -37.08 40.21 15.06
N SER A 501 -36.21 40.55 16.00
CA SER A 501 -36.60 41.02 17.36
C SER A 501 -37.01 42.49 17.28
N PRO A 502 -38.31 42.86 17.35
CA PRO A 502 -38.72 44.26 17.36
C PRO A 502 -38.25 44.88 18.67
N HIS A 503 -37.57 46.01 18.55
CA HIS A 503 -37.32 46.89 19.69
C HIS A 503 -38.71 47.30 20.26
N VAL A 504 -39.09 46.66 21.34
CA VAL A 504 -40.20 47.22 22.20
C VAL A 504 -39.54 48.30 23.06
N VAL A 505 -39.87 49.53 22.70
CA VAL A 505 -39.64 50.73 23.50
C VAL A 505 -40.89 50.98 24.32
#